data_9830e9c97d21b1fb45e0deb2b1fc6779
#
_entry.id   9830e9c97d21b1fb45e0deb2b1fc6779
#
_cell.length_a   1.000
_cell.length_b   1.000
_cell.length_c   1.000
_cell.angle_alpha   90.00
_cell.angle_beta   90.00
_cell.angle_gamma   90.00
#
_symmetry.space_group_name_H-M   'P 1'
#
loop_
_entity.id
_entity.type
_entity.pdbx_description
1 polymer ?
#
loop_
_entity_poly.entity_id
_entity_poly.type
_entity_poly.pdbx_seq_one_letter_code
_entity_poly.pdbx_strand_id
1 'polypeptide(L)'
;MIKSEAIKKYFNNVYNIKNSPETTLQLISAEFTQISKELKLGYLKISTSLLSETSKLTDSILFSSEEGYNDSVEPLKKQFLGTNSNYTKFIAYPEKNVTWSEEETSDLIFILQTIFVLIERSHFFSSMVSFQETDVATGAKNLEGLQAIGAMLFEQDELKNYSVLFMNIKNFRFLNHLYGEKNGNYILKLFTMMSKDFISQKGYFGRLGGDNFVALIKSEIVNDYLQFLSSISIPVDSNGTMHNVSIKTRIGISSIPQGLPFLAALTNASSALKVSKESLQNEIVWFEKEIGDKLFQSKKIITSFPKALSNEE
;
A
#
# COMPACT_ATOMS: atom_id res chain seq x y z
N MET A 1 -26.54 -3.79 -31.02
CA MET A 1 -26.37 -4.95 -30.11
C MET A 1 -25.20 -5.77 -30.63
N ILE A 2 -24.12 -5.88 -29.84
CA ILE A 2 -22.89 -6.58 -30.26
C ILE A 2 -23.23 -8.02 -30.61
N LYS A 3 -23.13 -8.34 -31.93
CA LYS A 3 -23.44 -9.68 -32.46
C LYS A 3 -22.22 -10.60 -32.48
N SER A 4 -20.99 -10.05 -32.36
CA SER A 4 -19.75 -10.80 -32.49
C SER A 4 -19.47 -11.68 -31.26
N GLU A 5 -19.23 -12.95 -31.52
CA GLU A 5 -18.78 -13.93 -30.52
C GLU A 5 -17.37 -13.57 -29.94
N ALA A 6 -16.48 -13.02 -30.78
CA ALA A 6 -15.15 -12.62 -30.33
C ALA A 6 -15.22 -11.45 -29.34
N ILE A 7 -16.07 -10.46 -29.61
CA ILE A 7 -16.27 -9.33 -28.68
C ILE A 7 -16.92 -9.80 -27.38
N LYS A 8 -17.87 -10.74 -27.41
CA LYS A 8 -18.43 -11.34 -26.18
C LYS A 8 -17.38 -12.09 -25.37
N LYS A 9 -16.53 -12.87 -26.04
CA LYS A 9 -15.43 -13.60 -25.42
C LYS A 9 -14.43 -12.64 -24.79
N TYR A 10 -14.07 -11.56 -25.51
CA TYR A 10 -13.23 -10.49 -24.98
C TYR A 10 -13.76 -9.93 -23.64
N PHE A 11 -15.04 -9.54 -23.60
CA PHE A 11 -15.63 -9.02 -22.38
C PHE A 11 -15.66 -10.04 -21.25
N ASN A 12 -15.93 -11.32 -21.53
CA ASN A 12 -15.89 -12.37 -20.52
C ASN A 12 -14.47 -12.55 -19.92
N ASN A 13 -13.44 -12.45 -20.75
CA ASN A 13 -12.05 -12.55 -20.30
C ASN A 13 -11.64 -11.34 -19.45
N VAL A 14 -12.02 -10.14 -19.88
CA VAL A 14 -11.60 -8.89 -19.22
C VAL A 14 -12.47 -8.56 -18.00
N TYR A 15 -13.73 -9.00 -17.96
CA TYR A 15 -14.68 -8.63 -16.90
C TYR A 15 -14.30 -9.19 -15.51
N ASN A 16 -13.68 -10.35 -15.44
CA ASN A 16 -13.32 -11.03 -14.19
C ASN A 16 -11.97 -10.57 -13.60
N ILE A 17 -11.31 -9.59 -14.23
CA ILE A 17 -10.01 -9.10 -13.79
C ILE A 17 -10.17 -8.29 -12.49
N LYS A 18 -9.56 -8.76 -11.39
CA LYS A 18 -9.44 -8.06 -10.10
C LYS A 18 -7.99 -7.60 -9.89
N ASN A 19 -7.40 -6.94 -10.87
CA ASN A 19 -5.98 -6.60 -10.88
C ASN A 19 -5.75 -5.09 -10.70
N SER A 20 -4.47 -4.71 -10.51
CA SER A 20 -4.07 -3.30 -10.52
C SER A 20 -4.42 -2.64 -11.86
N PRO A 21 -4.53 -1.31 -11.91
CA PRO A 21 -4.82 -0.59 -13.16
C PRO A 21 -3.83 -0.88 -14.28
N GLU A 22 -2.53 -0.98 -13.96
CA GLU A 22 -1.48 -1.30 -14.94
C GLU A 22 -1.63 -2.71 -15.51
N THR A 23 -1.86 -3.71 -14.66
CA THR A 23 -2.11 -5.09 -15.09
C THR A 23 -3.42 -5.17 -15.89
N THR A 24 -4.44 -4.40 -15.51
CA THR A 24 -5.71 -4.32 -16.25
C THR A 24 -5.49 -3.78 -17.66
N LEU A 25 -4.70 -2.71 -17.82
CA LEU A 25 -4.36 -2.15 -19.13
C LEU A 25 -3.57 -3.13 -20.00
N GLN A 26 -2.60 -3.85 -19.42
CA GLN A 26 -1.83 -4.88 -20.13
C GLN A 26 -2.72 -6.00 -20.65
N LEU A 27 -3.65 -6.50 -19.82
CA LEU A 27 -4.59 -7.55 -20.20
C LEU A 27 -5.59 -7.06 -21.26
N ILE A 28 -6.12 -5.84 -21.13
CA ILE A 28 -6.95 -5.20 -22.14
C ILE A 28 -6.19 -5.14 -23.46
N SER A 29 -4.94 -4.69 -23.47
CA SER A 29 -4.11 -4.59 -24.68
C SER A 29 -3.85 -5.95 -25.31
N ALA A 30 -3.50 -6.97 -24.53
CA ALA A 30 -3.24 -8.32 -25.04
C ALA A 30 -4.47 -8.94 -25.71
N GLU A 31 -5.63 -8.78 -25.09
CA GLU A 31 -6.90 -9.31 -25.64
C GLU A 31 -7.43 -8.48 -26.83
N PHE A 32 -7.04 -7.20 -26.94
CA PHE A 32 -7.53 -6.30 -27.99
C PHE A 32 -7.15 -6.77 -29.39
N THR A 33 -6.00 -7.41 -29.56
CA THR A 33 -5.55 -8.00 -30.82
C THR A 33 -6.55 -8.99 -31.40
N GLN A 34 -7.35 -9.66 -30.55
CA GLN A 34 -8.35 -10.65 -30.99
C GLN A 34 -9.58 -9.99 -31.63
N ILE A 35 -9.93 -8.78 -31.22
CA ILE A 35 -11.13 -8.09 -31.69
C ILE A 35 -10.83 -6.93 -32.63
N SER A 36 -9.57 -6.52 -32.77
CA SER A 36 -9.17 -5.38 -33.60
C SER A 36 -9.62 -5.50 -35.07
N LYS A 37 -9.53 -6.70 -35.64
CA LYS A 37 -9.97 -6.96 -37.03
C LYS A 37 -11.47 -6.77 -37.20
N GLU A 38 -12.28 -7.22 -36.24
CA GLU A 38 -13.73 -7.04 -36.30
C GLU A 38 -14.13 -5.58 -36.16
N LEU A 39 -13.33 -4.81 -35.38
CA LEU A 39 -13.51 -3.38 -35.20
C LEU A 39 -12.89 -2.56 -36.33
N LYS A 40 -12.20 -3.20 -37.28
CA LYS A 40 -11.41 -2.53 -38.32
C LYS A 40 -10.53 -1.46 -37.75
N LEU A 41 -9.89 -1.77 -36.59
CA LEU A 41 -9.11 -0.84 -35.80
C LEU A 41 -7.64 -0.93 -36.19
N GLY A 42 -7.05 0.19 -36.61
CA GLY A 42 -5.64 0.30 -36.95
C GLY A 42 -4.78 0.82 -35.80
N TYR A 43 -5.35 1.71 -34.98
CA TYR A 43 -4.63 2.29 -33.85
C TYR A 43 -5.57 2.69 -32.72
N LEU A 44 -5.14 2.46 -31.47
CA LEU A 44 -5.86 2.91 -30.26
C LEU A 44 -4.87 3.38 -29.20
N LYS A 45 -5.00 4.63 -28.83
CA LYS A 45 -4.26 5.25 -27.72
C LYS A 45 -5.23 5.60 -26.59
N ILE A 46 -4.77 5.40 -25.37
CA ILE A 46 -5.42 5.84 -24.14
C ILE A 46 -4.54 6.83 -23.41
N SER A 47 -5.15 7.86 -22.82
CA SER A 47 -4.52 8.82 -21.93
C SER A 47 -5.37 8.94 -20.68
N THR A 48 -4.81 8.60 -19.52
CA THR A 48 -5.50 8.69 -18.23
C THR A 48 -4.90 9.81 -17.40
N SER A 49 -5.75 10.67 -16.84
CA SER A 49 -5.38 11.67 -15.83
C SER A 49 -5.85 11.18 -14.48
N LEU A 50 -4.89 10.87 -13.60
CA LEU A 50 -5.15 10.57 -12.19
C LEU A 50 -4.80 11.80 -11.37
N LEU A 51 -5.76 12.31 -10.60
CA LEU A 51 -5.52 13.34 -9.58
C LEU A 51 -4.87 12.71 -8.34
N SER A 52 -3.68 12.13 -8.47
CA SER A 52 -2.73 12.00 -7.38
C SER A 52 -1.81 13.24 -7.42
N GLU A 53 -1.17 13.60 -6.32
CA GLU A 53 -0.39 14.82 -6.07
C GLU A 53 0.64 15.24 -7.15
N THR A 54 0.79 14.45 -8.19
CA THR A 54 1.52 14.76 -9.42
C THR A 54 0.60 14.48 -10.60
N SER A 55 -0.08 15.51 -11.13
CA SER A 55 -0.94 15.47 -12.33
C SER A 55 -0.20 14.99 -13.58
N LYS A 56 0.30 13.76 -13.60
CA LYS A 56 0.93 13.17 -14.77
C LYS A 56 -0.13 12.45 -15.62
N LEU A 57 -0.32 12.95 -16.82
CA LEU A 57 -1.03 12.24 -17.87
C LEU A 57 -0.21 10.97 -18.19
N THR A 58 -0.81 9.80 -18.02
CA THR A 58 -0.17 8.55 -18.43
C THR A 58 -0.74 8.16 -19.80
N ASP A 59 0.11 8.17 -20.80
CA ASP A 59 -0.22 7.78 -22.16
C ASP A 59 0.18 6.33 -22.40
N SER A 60 -0.70 5.53 -22.96
CA SER A 60 -0.43 4.14 -23.33
C SER A 60 -1.05 3.83 -24.70
N ILE A 61 -0.32 3.09 -25.52
CA ILE A 61 -0.87 2.53 -26.77
C ILE A 61 -1.47 1.17 -26.41
N LEU A 62 -2.79 1.04 -26.58
CA LEU A 62 -3.51 -0.21 -26.33
C LEU A 62 -3.42 -1.17 -27.53
N PHE A 63 -3.40 -0.62 -28.73
CA PHE A 63 -3.31 -1.39 -29.96
C PHE A 63 -2.65 -0.58 -31.07
N SER A 64 -1.82 -1.23 -31.89
CA SER A 64 -1.29 -0.70 -33.13
C SER A 64 -1.14 -1.85 -34.13
N SER A 65 -1.79 -1.72 -35.31
CA SER A 65 -1.68 -2.69 -36.39
C SER A 65 -0.31 -2.63 -37.06
N GLU A 66 0.23 -3.77 -37.44
CA GLU A 66 1.48 -3.85 -38.22
C GLU A 66 1.32 -3.25 -39.64
N GLU A 67 0.09 -3.31 -40.19
CA GLU A 67 -0.23 -2.75 -41.50
C GLU A 67 -0.44 -1.24 -41.48
N GLY A 68 -0.41 -0.64 -40.27
CA GLY A 68 -0.65 0.76 -40.03
C GLY A 68 -2.13 1.12 -39.91
N TYR A 69 -2.42 2.41 -39.92
CA TYR A 69 -3.77 2.95 -39.78
C TYR A 69 -4.03 4.06 -40.79
N ASN A 70 -5.29 4.43 -40.94
CA ASN A 70 -5.72 5.48 -41.88
C ASN A 70 -5.61 6.85 -41.19
N ASP A 71 -4.50 7.56 -41.41
CA ASP A 71 -4.24 8.90 -40.92
C ASP A 71 -4.87 10.03 -41.74
N SER A 72 -5.47 9.68 -42.88
CA SER A 72 -6.19 10.62 -43.79
C SER A 72 -7.58 10.96 -43.26
N VAL A 73 -8.10 10.21 -42.30
CA VAL A 73 -9.43 10.45 -41.71
C VAL A 73 -9.28 11.06 -40.32
N GLU A 74 -10.25 11.83 -39.88
CA GLU A 74 -10.25 12.37 -38.53
C GLU A 74 -10.39 11.24 -37.50
N PRO A 75 -9.50 11.19 -36.47
CA PRO A 75 -9.59 10.14 -35.47
C PRO A 75 -10.85 10.25 -34.62
N LEU A 76 -11.37 9.11 -34.21
CA LEU A 76 -12.37 9.06 -33.16
C LEU A 76 -11.72 9.48 -31.83
N LYS A 77 -12.17 10.62 -31.30
CA LYS A 77 -11.74 11.13 -30.01
C LYS A 77 -12.89 11.05 -29.02
N LYS A 78 -12.71 10.31 -27.92
CA LYS A 78 -13.69 10.21 -26.84
C LYS A 78 -13.02 10.47 -25.50
N GLN A 79 -13.72 11.20 -24.64
CA GLN A 79 -13.32 11.45 -23.27
C GLN A 79 -14.46 11.04 -22.35
N PHE A 80 -14.11 10.25 -21.33
CA PHE A 80 -15.03 9.85 -20.28
C PHE A 80 -14.53 10.46 -18.96
N LEU A 81 -15.46 10.96 -18.15
CA LEU A 81 -15.18 11.52 -16.84
C LEU A 81 -15.41 10.44 -15.78
N GLY A 82 -14.39 10.17 -15.00
CA GLY A 82 -14.41 9.28 -13.86
C GLY A 82 -14.73 9.98 -12.55
N THR A 83 -14.50 9.29 -11.45
CA THR A 83 -14.64 9.83 -10.10
C THR A 83 -13.51 10.83 -9.79
N ASN A 84 -13.77 11.78 -8.89
CA ASN A 84 -12.77 12.78 -8.43
C ASN A 84 -12.12 13.61 -9.55
N SER A 85 -12.89 13.97 -10.60
CA SER A 85 -12.40 14.75 -11.75
C SER A 85 -11.30 14.06 -12.57
N ASN A 86 -11.09 12.77 -12.38
CA ASN A 86 -10.27 11.95 -13.28
C ASN A 86 -10.92 11.89 -14.65
N TYR A 87 -10.12 11.76 -15.68
CA TYR A 87 -10.66 11.50 -17.01
C TYR A 87 -9.79 10.52 -17.79
N THR A 88 -10.44 9.82 -18.71
CA THR A 88 -9.79 8.95 -19.66
C THR A 88 -10.12 9.39 -21.07
N LYS A 89 -9.09 9.64 -21.88
CA LYS A 89 -9.21 9.98 -23.30
C LYS A 89 -8.80 8.80 -24.15
N PHE A 90 -9.57 8.55 -25.20
CA PHE A 90 -9.26 7.59 -26.24
C PHE A 90 -9.09 8.32 -27.58
N ILE A 91 -8.08 7.88 -28.34
CA ILE A 91 -7.85 8.29 -29.72
C ILE A 91 -7.71 7.03 -30.53
N ALA A 92 -8.62 6.83 -31.49
CA ALA A 92 -8.68 5.65 -32.33
C ALA A 92 -8.67 6.03 -33.81
N TYR A 93 -7.97 5.23 -34.63
CA TYR A 93 -7.96 5.31 -36.09
C TYR A 93 -8.34 3.96 -36.66
N PRO A 94 -9.10 3.94 -37.81
CA PRO A 94 -9.39 2.72 -38.50
C PRO A 94 -8.14 2.12 -39.16
N GLU A 95 -8.27 0.88 -39.64
CA GLU A 95 -7.27 0.23 -40.48
C GLU A 95 -6.99 1.05 -41.74
N LYS A 96 -5.85 0.81 -42.36
CA LYS A 96 -5.42 1.50 -43.56
C LYS A 96 -6.50 1.34 -44.69
N ASN A 97 -6.85 2.45 -45.32
CA ASN A 97 -7.86 2.53 -46.35
C ASN A 97 -9.30 2.19 -45.90
N VAL A 98 -9.56 2.17 -44.61
CA VAL A 98 -10.90 1.95 -44.04
C VAL A 98 -11.46 3.26 -43.50
N THR A 99 -12.76 3.43 -43.56
CA THR A 99 -13.53 4.48 -42.87
C THR A 99 -14.68 3.81 -42.16
N TRP A 100 -14.86 4.10 -40.87
CA TRP A 100 -15.97 3.55 -40.08
C TRP A 100 -17.31 4.15 -40.50
N SER A 101 -18.34 3.32 -40.58
CA SER A 101 -19.73 3.74 -40.63
C SER A 101 -20.18 4.32 -39.27
N GLU A 102 -21.36 4.95 -39.24
CA GLU A 102 -21.96 5.42 -37.98
C GLU A 102 -22.22 4.27 -36.98
N GLU A 103 -22.65 3.11 -37.46
CA GLU A 103 -22.90 1.92 -36.65
C GLU A 103 -21.59 1.38 -36.08
N GLU A 104 -20.54 1.22 -36.87
CA GLU A 104 -19.21 0.77 -36.42
C GLU A 104 -18.59 1.76 -35.42
N THR A 105 -18.77 3.05 -35.65
CA THR A 105 -18.31 4.10 -34.70
C THR A 105 -19.05 4.00 -33.37
N SER A 106 -20.36 3.76 -33.40
CA SER A 106 -21.18 3.60 -32.20
C SER A 106 -20.80 2.36 -31.41
N ASP A 107 -20.57 1.23 -32.10
CA ASP A 107 -20.11 -0.01 -31.46
C ASP A 107 -18.71 0.17 -30.82
N LEU A 108 -17.79 0.85 -31.50
CA LEU A 108 -16.47 1.16 -30.94
C LEU A 108 -16.58 2.05 -29.71
N ILE A 109 -17.42 3.10 -29.74
CA ILE A 109 -17.65 3.96 -28.58
C ILE A 109 -18.15 3.15 -27.39
N PHE A 110 -19.07 2.23 -27.57
CA PHE A 110 -19.57 1.35 -26.51
C PHE A 110 -18.46 0.48 -25.92
N ILE A 111 -17.57 -0.05 -26.73
CA ILE A 111 -16.41 -0.82 -26.28
C ILE A 111 -15.45 0.06 -25.48
N LEU A 112 -15.13 1.26 -25.95
CA LEU A 112 -14.28 2.22 -25.24
C LEU A 112 -14.88 2.63 -23.89
N GLN A 113 -16.20 2.81 -23.82
CA GLN A 113 -16.91 3.10 -22.58
C GLN A 113 -16.82 1.93 -21.61
N THR A 114 -16.91 0.69 -22.09
CA THR A 114 -16.76 -0.51 -21.24
C THR A 114 -15.33 -0.63 -20.71
N ILE A 115 -14.31 -0.37 -21.54
CA ILE A 115 -12.91 -0.32 -21.13
C ILE A 115 -12.71 0.73 -20.03
N PHE A 116 -13.27 1.92 -20.20
CA PHE A 116 -13.24 2.98 -19.21
C PHE A 116 -13.80 2.50 -17.85
N VAL A 117 -14.98 1.85 -17.86
CA VAL A 117 -15.59 1.30 -16.64
C VAL A 117 -14.69 0.25 -15.97
N LEU A 118 -14.03 -0.61 -16.74
CA LEU A 118 -13.10 -1.60 -16.22
C LEU A 118 -11.86 -0.96 -15.56
N ILE A 119 -11.34 0.10 -16.16
CA ILE A 119 -10.21 0.87 -15.60
C ILE A 119 -10.63 1.57 -14.30
N GLU A 120 -11.76 2.28 -14.28
CA GLU A 120 -12.29 2.92 -13.08
C GLU A 120 -12.53 1.89 -11.95
N ARG A 121 -13.07 0.73 -12.28
CA ARG A 121 -13.26 -0.37 -11.34
C ARG A 121 -11.92 -0.84 -10.75
N SER A 122 -10.89 -1.01 -11.56
CA SER A 122 -9.56 -1.44 -11.08
C SER A 122 -8.92 -0.40 -10.18
N HIS A 123 -9.07 0.89 -10.49
CA HIS A 123 -8.63 1.99 -9.61
C HIS A 123 -9.38 1.98 -8.28
N PHE A 124 -10.69 1.77 -8.31
CA PHE A 124 -11.50 1.67 -7.10
C PHE A 124 -11.06 0.52 -6.20
N PHE A 125 -10.85 -0.68 -6.76
CA PHE A 125 -10.34 -1.83 -6.01
C PHE A 125 -8.95 -1.57 -5.43
N SER A 126 -8.02 -1.02 -6.21
CA SER A 126 -6.67 -0.68 -5.71
C SER A 126 -6.73 0.35 -4.57
N SER A 127 -7.60 1.33 -4.67
CA SER A 127 -7.83 2.30 -3.60
C SER A 127 -8.42 1.64 -2.36
N MET A 128 -9.41 0.76 -2.51
CA MET A 128 -9.98 0.00 -1.37
C MET A 128 -8.92 -0.84 -0.66
N VAL A 129 -8.10 -1.59 -1.40
CA VAL A 129 -6.99 -2.38 -0.83
C VAL A 129 -6.01 -1.45 -0.11
N SER A 130 -5.65 -0.33 -0.72
CA SER A 130 -4.78 0.66 -0.08
C SER A 130 -5.37 1.19 1.23
N PHE A 131 -6.67 1.51 1.27
CA PHE A 131 -7.34 1.94 2.50
C PHE A 131 -7.38 0.85 3.57
N GLN A 132 -7.56 -0.42 3.17
CA GLN A 132 -7.52 -1.53 4.12
C GLN A 132 -6.13 -1.79 4.70
N GLU A 133 -5.07 -1.48 3.96
CA GLU A 133 -3.69 -1.80 4.31
C GLU A 133 -2.89 -0.64 4.89
N THR A 134 -3.47 0.58 4.98
CA THR A 134 -2.75 1.77 5.44
C THR A 134 -3.43 2.46 6.61
N ASP A 135 -2.63 3.06 7.49
CA ASP A 135 -3.10 3.98 8.53
C ASP A 135 -3.45 5.33 7.90
N VAL A 136 -4.70 5.72 7.99
CA VAL A 136 -5.25 6.95 7.35
C VAL A 136 -4.54 8.21 7.84
N ALA A 137 -4.10 8.24 9.10
CA ALA A 137 -3.49 9.43 9.69
C ALA A 137 -2.07 9.70 9.18
N THR A 138 -1.31 8.65 8.87
CA THR A 138 0.13 8.77 8.53
C THR A 138 0.50 8.23 7.16
N GLY A 139 -0.37 7.42 6.51
CA GLY A 139 -0.04 6.72 5.27
C GLY A 139 1.01 5.62 5.43
N ALA A 140 1.30 5.21 6.66
CA ALA A 140 2.09 4.00 6.94
C ALA A 140 1.26 2.75 6.68
N LYS A 141 1.88 1.58 6.52
CA LYS A 141 1.11 0.32 6.54
C LYS A 141 0.43 0.16 7.92
N ASN A 142 -0.80 -0.35 7.92
CA ASN A 142 -1.45 -0.79 9.15
C ASN A 142 -1.10 -2.26 9.44
N LEU A 143 -1.76 -2.89 10.41
CA LEU A 143 -1.51 -4.30 10.76
C LEU A 143 -1.78 -5.23 9.58
N GLU A 144 -2.90 -5.04 8.90
CA GLU A 144 -3.31 -5.84 7.75
C GLU A 144 -2.29 -5.75 6.61
N GLY A 145 -1.82 -4.54 6.30
CA GLY A 145 -0.81 -4.32 5.28
C GLY A 145 0.54 -4.95 5.62
N LEU A 146 0.96 -4.88 6.90
CA LEU A 146 2.18 -5.57 7.34
C LEU A 146 2.02 -7.10 7.33
N GLN A 147 0.84 -7.63 7.64
CA GLN A 147 0.55 -9.06 7.57
C GLN A 147 0.60 -9.58 6.13
N ALA A 148 0.01 -8.85 5.18
CA ALA A 148 0.06 -9.21 3.77
C ALA A 148 1.50 -9.26 3.25
N ILE A 149 2.33 -8.27 3.62
CA ILE A 149 3.75 -8.23 3.29
C ILE A 149 4.50 -9.39 3.94
N GLY A 150 4.26 -9.64 5.23
CA GLY A 150 4.89 -10.73 5.96
C GLY A 150 4.55 -12.10 5.38
N ALA A 151 3.30 -12.32 4.94
CA ALA A 151 2.88 -13.54 4.26
C ALA A 151 3.59 -13.71 2.91
N MET A 152 3.65 -12.66 2.09
CA MET A 152 4.36 -12.66 0.81
C MET A 152 5.85 -13.02 0.98
N LEU A 153 6.54 -12.37 1.92
CA LEU A 153 7.95 -12.66 2.20
C LEU A 153 8.17 -14.08 2.76
N PHE A 154 7.21 -14.60 3.51
CA PHE A 154 7.25 -15.96 4.05
C PHE A 154 7.11 -17.01 2.94
N GLU A 155 6.18 -16.81 2.00
CA GLU A 155 6.00 -17.69 0.83
C GLU A 155 7.22 -17.67 -0.10
N GLN A 156 7.94 -16.55 -0.19
CA GLN A 156 9.17 -16.40 -0.95
C GLN A 156 10.43 -16.91 -0.22
N ASP A 157 10.30 -17.44 1.00
CA ASP A 157 11.41 -17.81 1.90
C ASP A 157 12.38 -16.65 2.22
N GLU A 158 11.92 -15.41 2.07
CA GLU A 158 12.71 -14.21 2.30
C GLU A 158 12.55 -13.64 3.70
N LEU A 159 11.46 -13.96 4.42
CA LEU A 159 11.13 -13.38 5.72
C LEU A 159 12.21 -13.61 6.78
N LYS A 160 12.96 -14.70 6.70
CA LYS A 160 14.10 -15.01 7.59
C LYS A 160 15.25 -14.00 7.55
N ASN A 161 15.32 -13.20 6.48
CA ASN A 161 16.33 -12.15 6.32
C ASN A 161 15.95 -10.83 7.03
N TYR A 162 14.77 -10.81 7.66
CA TYR A 162 14.20 -9.62 8.28
C TYR A 162 14.17 -9.73 9.80
N SER A 163 14.05 -8.57 10.43
CA SER A 163 13.76 -8.42 11.85
C SER A 163 12.53 -7.54 12.02
N VAL A 164 11.73 -7.80 13.06
CA VAL A 164 10.60 -6.96 13.47
C VAL A 164 11.03 -6.07 14.62
N LEU A 165 10.84 -4.76 14.46
CA LEU A 165 11.01 -3.77 15.52
C LEU A 165 9.64 -3.21 15.87
N PHE A 166 9.17 -3.46 17.08
CA PHE A 166 7.96 -2.83 17.59
C PHE A 166 8.35 -1.63 18.45
N MET A 167 7.90 -0.45 18.09
CA MET A 167 8.33 0.81 18.64
C MET A 167 7.16 1.61 19.23
N ASN A 168 7.46 2.39 20.26
CA ASN A 168 6.53 3.34 20.86
C ASN A 168 7.25 4.67 21.13
N ILE A 169 6.65 5.80 20.75
CA ILE A 169 7.22 7.11 21.04
C ILE A 169 7.11 7.40 22.54
N LYS A 170 8.24 7.63 23.18
CA LYS A 170 8.30 7.86 24.62
C LYS A 170 7.58 9.16 24.99
N ASN A 171 6.70 9.08 25.98
CA ASN A 171 5.96 10.24 26.51
C ASN A 171 5.10 10.98 25.45
N PHE A 172 4.60 10.29 24.43
CA PHE A 172 3.82 10.92 23.35
C PHE A 172 2.59 11.67 23.89
N ARG A 173 1.93 11.11 24.92
CA ARG A 173 0.81 11.80 25.60
C ARG A 173 1.22 13.16 26.18
N PHE A 174 2.44 13.26 26.73
CA PHE A 174 2.97 14.52 27.25
C PHE A 174 3.27 15.50 26.10
N LEU A 175 3.81 15.01 24.97
CA LEU A 175 4.02 15.85 23.78
C LEU A 175 2.69 16.43 23.27
N ASN A 176 1.62 15.62 23.23
CA ASN A 176 0.29 16.11 22.86
C ASN A 176 -0.24 17.16 23.85
N HIS A 177 0.01 16.98 25.15
CA HIS A 177 -0.39 17.96 26.16
C HIS A 177 0.39 19.28 26.01
N LEU A 178 1.68 19.21 25.71
CA LEU A 178 2.55 20.38 25.62
C LEU A 178 2.35 21.17 24.30
N TYR A 179 2.21 20.48 23.19
CA TYR A 179 2.19 21.07 21.85
C TYR A 179 0.82 21.02 21.15
N GLY A 180 -0.17 20.35 21.75
CA GLY A 180 -1.50 20.13 21.19
C GLY A 180 -1.59 18.96 20.21
N GLU A 181 -2.79 18.43 20.03
CA GLU A 181 -3.04 17.24 19.19
C GLU A 181 -2.67 17.44 17.71
N LYS A 182 -2.83 18.66 17.18
CA LYS A 182 -2.43 19.00 15.80
C LYS A 182 -0.94 18.77 15.59
N ASN A 183 -0.12 19.23 16.52
CA ASN A 183 1.33 19.04 16.50
C ASN A 183 1.71 17.58 16.80
N GLY A 184 0.98 16.89 17.66
CA GLY A 184 1.15 15.44 17.84
C GLY A 184 0.93 14.65 16.56
N ASN A 185 -0.14 14.93 15.83
CA ASN A 185 -0.40 14.32 14.52
C ASN A 185 0.69 14.67 13.49
N TYR A 186 1.20 15.89 13.51
CA TYR A 186 2.33 16.30 12.67
C TYR A 186 3.60 15.51 13.01
N ILE A 187 3.92 15.34 14.30
CA ILE A 187 5.05 14.50 14.76
C ILE A 187 4.91 13.07 14.22
N LEU A 188 3.73 12.45 14.36
CA LEU A 188 3.49 11.08 13.86
C LEU A 188 3.71 10.98 12.33
N LYS A 189 3.25 11.96 11.56
CA LYS A 189 3.45 12.01 10.10
C LYS A 189 4.91 12.13 9.73
N LEU A 190 5.64 13.08 10.33
CA LEU A 190 7.06 13.28 10.05
C LEU A 190 7.91 12.09 10.50
N PHE A 191 7.63 11.52 11.67
CA PHE A 191 8.30 10.30 12.13
C PHE A 191 8.11 9.16 11.14
N THR A 192 6.88 9.00 10.61
CA THR A 192 6.59 8.02 9.58
C THR A 192 7.36 8.27 8.30
N MET A 193 7.35 9.51 7.79
CA MET A 193 8.04 9.88 6.57
C MET A 193 9.55 9.63 6.68
N MET A 194 10.18 10.14 7.73
CA MET A 194 11.61 9.98 7.98
C MET A 194 12.00 8.50 8.12
N SER A 195 11.19 7.70 8.81
CA SER A 195 11.43 6.25 8.95
C SER A 195 11.29 5.51 7.62
N LYS A 196 10.27 5.81 6.82
CA LYS A 196 10.08 5.23 5.48
C LYS A 196 11.23 5.60 4.54
N ASP A 197 11.67 6.86 4.56
CA ASP A 197 12.77 7.35 3.72
C ASP A 197 14.08 6.64 4.08
N PHE A 198 14.38 6.49 5.38
CA PHE A 198 15.58 5.77 5.83
C PHE A 198 15.54 4.29 5.42
N ILE A 199 14.43 3.62 5.68
CA ILE A 199 14.25 2.19 5.38
C ILE A 199 14.27 1.95 3.87
N SER A 200 13.64 2.86 3.09
CA SER A 200 13.57 2.79 1.63
C SER A 200 13.19 1.38 1.12
N GLN A 201 14.00 0.78 0.26
CA GLN A 201 13.76 -0.57 -0.30
C GLN A 201 14.23 -1.72 0.61
N LYS A 202 14.78 -1.42 1.79
CA LYS A 202 15.30 -2.42 2.73
C LYS A 202 14.27 -2.92 3.75
N GLY A 203 13.01 -2.55 3.58
CA GLY A 203 11.96 -3.03 4.47
C GLY A 203 10.66 -2.23 4.37
N TYR A 204 9.84 -2.41 5.38
CA TYR A 204 8.50 -1.86 5.44
C TYR A 204 8.25 -1.21 6.79
N PHE A 205 7.47 -0.12 6.79
CA PHE A 205 7.14 0.62 7.99
C PHE A 205 5.63 0.75 8.15
N GLY A 206 5.15 0.50 9.37
CA GLY A 206 3.72 0.53 9.67
C GLY A 206 3.41 1.21 11.01
N ARG A 207 2.12 1.57 11.18
CA ARG A 207 1.57 2.12 12.41
C ARG A 207 0.35 1.31 12.84
N LEU A 208 0.34 0.87 14.11
CA LEU A 208 -0.73 0.05 14.66
C LEU A 208 -1.75 0.86 15.48
N GLY A 209 -1.66 2.18 15.42
CA GLY A 209 -2.50 3.11 16.15
C GLY A 209 -1.78 3.81 17.31
N GLY A 210 -2.29 4.96 17.73
CA GLY A 210 -1.65 5.80 18.74
C GLY A 210 -0.24 6.18 18.33
N ASP A 211 0.71 5.92 19.21
CA ASP A 211 2.15 6.12 19.06
C ASP A 211 2.93 4.81 18.85
N ASN A 212 2.23 3.74 18.42
CA ASN A 212 2.82 2.42 18.19
C ASN A 212 3.12 2.22 16.70
N PHE A 213 4.39 1.90 16.43
CA PHE A 213 4.92 1.66 15.09
C PHE A 213 5.59 0.30 14.97
N VAL A 214 5.65 -0.22 13.76
CA VAL A 214 6.36 -1.46 13.45
C VAL A 214 7.23 -1.25 12.23
N ALA A 215 8.50 -1.64 12.33
CA ALA A 215 9.39 -1.77 11.18
C ALA A 215 9.66 -3.25 10.94
N LEU A 216 9.42 -3.73 9.73
CA LEU A 216 9.83 -5.03 9.21
C LEU A 216 10.98 -4.76 8.24
N ILE A 217 12.22 -4.88 8.70
CA ILE A 217 13.42 -4.44 7.96
C ILE A 217 14.43 -5.56 7.83
N LYS A 218 15.27 -5.51 6.78
CA LYS A 218 16.38 -6.43 6.64
C LYS A 218 17.28 -6.36 7.87
N SER A 219 17.65 -7.53 8.41
CA SER A 219 18.39 -7.65 9.68
C SER A 219 19.73 -6.91 9.63
N GLU A 220 20.33 -6.78 8.45
CA GLU A 220 21.60 -6.07 8.23
C GLU A 220 21.57 -4.59 8.58
N ILE A 221 20.38 -3.92 8.45
CA ILE A 221 20.26 -2.48 8.71
C ILE A 221 19.71 -2.14 10.10
N VAL A 222 19.44 -3.13 10.93
CA VAL A 222 18.83 -2.89 12.25
C VAL A 222 19.65 -1.89 13.08
N ASN A 223 20.96 -2.07 13.19
CA ASN A 223 21.81 -1.18 13.98
C ASN A 223 21.85 0.24 13.43
N ASP A 224 21.93 0.40 12.10
CA ASP A 224 21.92 1.72 11.46
C ASP A 224 20.58 2.42 11.71
N TYR A 225 19.48 1.67 11.64
CA TYR A 225 18.15 2.20 11.90
C TYR A 225 17.98 2.61 13.38
N LEU A 226 18.52 1.84 14.34
CA LEU A 226 18.53 2.21 15.76
C LEU A 226 19.33 3.50 16.00
N GLN A 227 20.47 3.65 15.34
CA GLN A 227 21.25 4.88 15.39
C GLN A 227 20.47 6.07 14.83
N PHE A 228 19.85 5.90 13.66
CA PHE A 228 18.97 6.90 13.06
C PHE A 228 17.85 7.32 14.02
N LEU A 229 17.12 6.37 14.60
CA LEU A 229 16.03 6.65 15.56
C LEU A 229 16.49 7.46 16.76
N SER A 230 17.72 7.26 17.22
CA SER A 230 18.29 8.00 18.37
C SER A 230 18.55 9.48 18.06
N SER A 231 18.68 9.84 16.78
CA SER A 231 19.01 11.17 16.28
C SER A 231 17.82 11.98 15.79
N ILE A 232 16.59 11.41 15.77
CA ILE A 232 15.40 12.08 15.24
C ILE A 232 15.06 13.31 16.06
N SER A 233 14.97 14.47 15.37
CA SER A 233 14.48 15.73 15.90
C SER A 233 13.48 16.33 14.91
N ILE A 234 12.30 16.70 15.40
CA ILE A 234 11.20 17.21 14.59
C ILE A 234 10.92 18.66 14.95
N PRO A 235 10.93 19.58 13.97
CA PRO A 235 10.55 20.97 14.21
C PRO A 235 9.03 21.07 14.40
N VAL A 236 8.61 21.72 15.50
CA VAL A 236 7.21 21.91 15.87
C VAL A 236 6.96 23.39 16.11
N ASP A 237 5.96 23.95 15.45
CA ASP A 237 5.50 25.30 15.72
C ASP A 237 4.51 25.30 16.90
N SER A 238 4.85 26.04 17.95
CA SER A 238 3.95 26.26 19.08
C SER A 238 3.78 27.78 19.28
N ASN A 239 2.59 28.28 18.94
CA ASN A 239 2.24 29.70 19.06
C ASN A 239 3.22 30.66 18.34
N GLY A 240 3.65 30.31 17.13
CA GLY A 240 4.59 31.10 16.32
C GLY A 240 6.07 30.94 16.74
N THR A 241 6.37 30.04 17.66
CA THR A 241 7.74 29.71 18.05
C THR A 241 8.09 28.28 17.62
N MET A 242 9.19 28.17 16.87
CA MET A 242 9.70 26.86 16.42
C MET A 242 10.52 26.17 17.51
N HIS A 243 10.15 24.96 17.85
CA HIS A 243 10.85 24.10 18.81
C HIS A 243 11.35 22.83 18.10
N ASN A 244 12.60 22.47 18.32
CA ASN A 244 13.13 21.20 17.87
C ASN A 244 12.89 20.13 18.95
N VAL A 245 11.92 19.23 18.67
CA VAL A 245 11.50 18.18 19.60
C VAL A 245 12.29 16.90 19.31
N SER A 246 13.15 16.49 20.24
CA SER A 246 13.84 15.21 20.13
C SER A 246 12.86 14.07 20.39
N ILE A 247 12.74 13.16 19.41
CA ILE A 247 11.85 12.01 19.50
C ILE A 247 12.63 10.81 20.05
N LYS A 248 12.23 10.35 21.21
CA LYS A 248 12.76 9.13 21.82
C LYS A 248 11.79 7.99 21.67
N THR A 249 12.30 6.80 21.40
CA THR A 249 11.49 5.59 21.21
C THR A 249 11.89 4.51 22.20
N ARG A 250 10.92 3.69 22.60
CA ARG A 250 11.15 2.39 23.24
C ARG A 250 10.92 1.32 22.20
N ILE A 251 11.78 0.32 22.16
CA ILE A 251 11.84 -0.63 21.05
C ILE A 251 11.97 -2.06 21.59
N GLY A 252 11.10 -2.94 21.14
CA GLY A 252 11.26 -4.38 21.25
C GLY A 252 11.60 -4.96 19.89
N ILE A 253 12.61 -5.81 19.82
CA ILE A 253 13.13 -6.37 18.58
C ILE A 253 13.02 -7.88 18.61
N SER A 254 12.57 -8.48 17.51
CA SER A 254 12.60 -9.93 17.27
C SER A 254 13.28 -10.23 15.95
N SER A 255 14.31 -11.06 15.99
CA SER A 255 14.79 -11.74 14.77
C SER A 255 13.73 -12.73 14.29
N ILE A 256 13.75 -13.04 12.99
CA ILE A 256 12.82 -14.00 12.38
C ILE A 256 13.62 -15.21 11.91
N PRO A 257 13.72 -16.27 12.73
CA PRO A 257 14.30 -17.54 12.26
C PRO A 257 13.44 -18.18 11.18
N GLN A 258 14.05 -19.06 10.40
CA GLN A 258 13.35 -19.79 9.34
C GLN A 258 12.10 -20.49 9.89
N GLY A 259 10.99 -20.39 9.17
CA GLY A 259 9.70 -21.00 9.53
C GLY A 259 8.89 -20.22 10.57
N LEU A 260 9.40 -19.13 11.15
CA LEU A 260 8.61 -18.27 12.03
C LEU A 260 7.75 -17.29 11.21
N PRO A 261 6.42 -17.29 11.32
CA PRO A 261 5.57 -16.34 10.61
C PRO A 261 5.66 -14.94 11.21
N PHE A 262 5.34 -13.92 10.41
CA PHE A 262 5.42 -12.50 10.81
C PHE A 262 4.68 -12.18 12.11
N LEU A 263 3.45 -12.69 12.29
CA LEU A 263 2.66 -12.41 13.49
C LEU A 263 3.30 -12.95 14.78
N ALA A 264 3.96 -14.10 14.69
CA ALA A 264 4.69 -14.65 15.83
C ALA A 264 5.90 -13.77 16.18
N ALA A 265 6.65 -13.33 15.15
CA ALA A 265 7.76 -12.40 15.36
C ALA A 265 7.29 -11.03 15.90
N LEU A 266 6.14 -10.53 15.43
CA LEU A 266 5.52 -9.31 15.94
C LEU A 266 5.12 -9.45 17.43
N THR A 267 4.57 -10.60 17.80
CA THR A 267 4.21 -10.93 19.19
C THR A 267 5.48 -10.96 20.08
N ASN A 268 6.56 -11.55 19.58
CA ASN A 268 7.86 -11.57 20.27
C ASN A 268 8.41 -10.15 20.46
N ALA A 269 8.42 -9.33 19.41
CA ALA A 269 8.85 -7.93 19.48
C ALA A 269 7.97 -7.11 20.45
N SER A 270 6.65 -7.35 20.46
CA SER A 270 5.72 -6.72 21.40
C SER A 270 6.03 -7.10 22.86
N SER A 271 6.40 -8.36 23.10
CA SER A 271 6.81 -8.84 24.42
C SER A 271 8.10 -8.17 24.89
N ALA A 272 9.08 -8.03 24.02
CA ALA A 272 10.33 -7.30 24.30
C ALA A 272 10.06 -5.80 24.54
N LEU A 273 9.16 -5.17 23.79
CA LEU A 273 8.74 -3.78 24.01
C LEU A 273 8.09 -3.59 25.39
N LYS A 274 7.31 -4.58 25.87
CA LYS A 274 6.73 -4.51 27.22
C LYS A 274 7.82 -4.46 28.27
N VAL A 275 8.84 -5.32 28.15
CA VAL A 275 10.01 -5.30 29.06
C VAL A 275 10.75 -3.96 29.01
N SER A 276 10.94 -3.40 27.81
CA SER A 276 11.51 -2.06 27.64
C SER A 276 10.69 -0.97 28.34
N LYS A 277 9.35 -1.06 28.33
CA LYS A 277 8.49 -0.08 29.01
C LYS A 277 8.57 -0.17 30.54
N GLU A 278 8.81 -1.35 31.07
CA GLU A 278 8.98 -1.61 32.53
C GLU A 278 10.39 -1.28 33.00
N SER A 279 11.38 -1.23 32.11
CA SER A 279 12.76 -0.88 32.42
C SER A 279 12.97 0.64 32.49
N LEU A 280 13.73 1.08 33.50
CA LEU A 280 14.19 2.46 33.60
C LEU A 280 15.44 2.75 32.75
N GLN A 281 16.22 1.70 32.45
CA GLN A 281 17.53 1.82 31.80
C GLN A 281 17.54 1.35 30.34
N ASN A 282 16.77 0.29 30.02
CA ASN A 282 16.84 -0.34 28.72
C ASN A 282 15.67 0.14 27.81
N GLU A 283 15.95 1.09 26.93
CA GLU A 283 14.97 1.57 25.94
C GLU A 283 14.83 0.62 24.73
N ILE A 284 15.83 -0.24 24.50
CA ILE A 284 15.88 -1.23 23.41
C ILE A 284 16.06 -2.62 24.02
N VAL A 285 15.16 -3.54 23.70
CA VAL A 285 15.19 -4.92 24.20
C VAL A 285 15.03 -5.89 23.03
N TRP A 286 15.97 -6.83 22.90
CA TRP A 286 15.84 -7.96 22.00
C TRP A 286 15.01 -9.05 22.66
N PHE A 287 14.14 -9.68 21.86
CA PHE A 287 13.38 -10.83 22.34
C PHE A 287 14.28 -12.04 22.49
N GLU A 288 14.30 -12.56 23.69
CA GLU A 288 14.88 -13.85 24.06
C GLU A 288 13.77 -14.76 24.59
N LYS A 289 13.94 -16.07 24.46
CA LYS A 289 12.90 -17.04 24.83
C LYS A 289 12.49 -16.92 26.30
N GLU A 290 13.43 -16.60 27.17
CA GLU A 290 13.21 -16.35 28.60
C GLU A 290 12.24 -15.21 28.88
N ILE A 291 12.20 -14.20 28.01
CA ILE A 291 11.22 -13.09 28.10
C ILE A 291 9.81 -13.62 27.86
N GLY A 292 9.64 -14.47 26.84
CA GLY A 292 8.36 -15.13 26.53
C GLY A 292 7.88 -15.97 27.71
N ASP A 293 8.76 -16.80 28.24
CA ASP A 293 8.46 -17.70 29.37
C ASP A 293 8.06 -16.95 30.65
N LYS A 294 8.79 -15.88 31.01
CA LYS A 294 8.46 -15.02 32.15
C LYS A 294 7.10 -14.34 31.99
N LEU A 295 6.80 -13.79 30.83
CA LEU A 295 5.50 -13.15 30.58
C LEU A 295 4.35 -14.16 30.60
N PHE A 296 4.56 -15.36 30.10
CA PHE A 296 3.58 -16.43 30.15
C PHE A 296 3.27 -16.85 31.59
N GLN A 297 4.31 -17.06 32.42
CA GLN A 297 4.16 -17.38 33.85
C GLN A 297 3.42 -16.25 34.61
N SER A 298 3.81 -15.00 34.39
CA SER A 298 3.14 -13.85 35.01
C SER A 298 1.65 -13.79 34.66
N LYS A 299 1.29 -14.01 33.39
CA LYS A 299 -0.12 -14.07 32.95
C LYS A 299 -0.85 -15.24 33.60
N LYS A 300 -0.23 -16.41 33.68
CA LYS A 300 -0.83 -17.61 34.32
C LYS A 300 -1.15 -17.34 35.78
N ILE A 301 -0.24 -16.71 36.52
CA ILE A 301 -0.45 -16.33 37.93
C ILE A 301 -1.63 -15.37 38.04
N ILE A 302 -1.66 -14.30 37.27
CA ILE A 302 -2.76 -13.30 37.30
C ILE A 302 -4.10 -13.94 36.96
N THR A 303 -4.15 -14.87 36.00
CA THR A 303 -5.41 -15.53 35.58
C THR A 303 -5.86 -16.59 36.59
N SER A 304 -4.95 -17.23 37.34
CA SER A 304 -5.30 -18.21 38.36
C SER A 304 -5.60 -17.57 39.71
N PHE A 305 -5.14 -16.35 39.98
CA PHE A 305 -5.30 -15.67 41.27
C PHE A 305 -6.76 -15.52 41.74
N PRO A 306 -7.73 -15.14 40.87
CA PRO A 306 -9.14 -15.08 41.30
C PRO A 306 -9.72 -16.43 41.70
N LYS A 307 -9.25 -17.54 41.06
CA LYS A 307 -9.69 -18.90 41.41
C LYS A 307 -9.06 -19.38 42.74
N ALA A 308 -7.80 -19.03 42.98
CA ALA A 308 -7.13 -19.37 44.25
C ALA A 308 -7.78 -18.61 45.41
N LEU A 309 -8.12 -17.33 45.24
CA LEU A 309 -8.88 -16.55 46.24
C LEU A 309 -10.29 -17.09 46.52
N SER A 310 -10.94 -17.63 45.50
CA SER A 310 -12.32 -18.22 45.69
C SER A 310 -12.27 -19.61 46.37
N ASN A 311 -11.15 -20.27 46.38
CA ASN A 311 -10.97 -21.60 47.01
C ASN A 311 -10.27 -21.54 48.37
N GLU A 312 -10.07 -20.32 48.95
CA GLU A 312 -9.37 -20.11 50.23
C GLU A 312 -7.93 -20.75 50.30
N GLU A 313 -7.25 -20.93 49.17
CA GLU A 313 -5.84 -21.37 49.10
C GLU A 313 -4.85 -20.24 48.99
#